data_c1f387df12d66f16e8680de192318421
#
_entry.id   c1f387df12d66f16e8680de192318421
#
_cell.length_a   1.000
_cell.length_b   1.000
_cell.length_c   1.000
_cell.angle_alpha   90.00
_cell.angle_beta   90.00
_cell.angle_gamma   90.00
#
_symmetry.space_group_name_H-M   'P 1'
#
loop_
_entity.id
_entity.type
_entity.pdbx_description
1 polymer ?
#
loop_
_entity_poly.entity_id
_entity_poly.type
_entity_poly.pdbx_seq_one_letter_code
_entity_poly.pdbx_strand_id
1 'polypeptide(L)'
;YVDSILSPIFYYLALAPFGLGLEAALAFKAISTMDSMIGYKTKGLKELGFAGAKLDDLANFIPARLSIISIALARPARAGEALRAAFRDHSATPSPNSGWPMAACAGALDIRLEKPGYYVLLEEGKETQTADVPRALSLMQRAIALTLAAAILILFSWPIELIRST
;
A
#
# COMPACT_ATOMS: atom_id res chain seq x y z
N TYR A 1 2.85 -1.65 -4.78
CA TYR A 1 3.70 -1.42 -3.62
C TYR A 1 3.05 -1.99 -2.37
N VAL A 2 1.81 -1.57 -2.02
CA VAL A 2 1.15 -2.02 -0.78
C VAL A 2 1.01 -3.53 -0.77
N ASP A 3 0.28 -4.12 -1.69
CA ASP A 3 -0.07 -5.54 -1.73
C ASP A 3 1.13 -6.48 -1.98
N SER A 4 2.20 -5.95 -2.60
CA SER A 4 3.33 -6.79 -3.01
C SER A 4 4.52 -6.73 -2.05
N ILE A 5 4.64 -5.65 -1.26
CA ILE A 5 5.81 -5.40 -0.42
C ILE A 5 5.40 -5.03 1.00
N LEU A 6 4.66 -3.94 1.18
CA LEU A 6 4.37 -3.42 2.52
C LEU A 6 3.49 -4.37 3.33
N SER A 7 2.40 -4.88 2.74
CA SER A 7 1.46 -5.74 3.47
C SER A 7 2.07 -7.07 3.89
N PRO A 8 2.78 -7.84 3.02
CA PRO A 8 3.47 -9.04 3.46
C PRO A 8 4.48 -8.80 4.59
N ILE A 9 5.27 -7.72 4.50
CA ILE A 9 6.23 -7.34 5.54
C ILE A 9 5.50 -6.98 6.84
N PHE A 10 4.42 -6.20 6.75
CA PHE A 10 3.62 -5.83 7.91
C PHE A 10 3.09 -7.06 8.65
N TYR A 11 2.50 -8.02 7.93
CA TYR A 11 1.96 -9.24 8.54
C TYR A 11 3.05 -10.14 9.10
N TYR A 12 4.18 -10.25 8.39
CA TYR A 12 5.35 -10.96 8.92
C TYR A 12 5.77 -10.36 10.27
N LEU A 13 6.03 -9.05 10.32
CA LEU A 13 6.49 -8.38 11.52
C LEU A 13 5.47 -8.43 12.66
N ALA A 14 4.18 -8.31 12.36
CA ALA A 14 3.12 -8.33 13.36
C ALA A 14 3.01 -9.68 14.09
N LEU A 15 3.22 -10.79 13.37
CA LEU A 15 3.00 -12.15 13.91
C LEU A 15 4.29 -12.94 14.15
N ALA A 16 5.44 -12.46 13.71
CA ALA A 16 6.71 -13.12 13.98
C ALA A 16 7.03 -13.27 15.49
N PRO A 17 6.69 -12.34 16.41
CA PRO A 17 6.88 -12.56 17.83
C PRO A 17 6.13 -13.78 18.40
N PHE A 18 5.13 -14.28 17.68
CA PHE A 18 4.34 -15.46 18.04
C PHE A 18 4.76 -16.71 17.25
N GLY A 19 5.86 -16.65 16.49
CA GLY A 19 6.32 -17.74 15.63
C GLY A 19 5.47 -17.96 14.36
N LEU A 20 4.62 -17.01 13.97
CA LEU A 20 3.65 -17.11 12.87
C LEU A 20 3.90 -16.09 11.76
N GLY A 21 5.12 -15.51 11.69
CA GLY A 21 5.42 -14.45 10.74
C GLY A 21 5.32 -14.88 9.28
N LEU A 22 5.93 -16.03 8.95
CA LEU A 22 5.92 -16.55 7.58
C LEU A 22 4.50 -16.96 7.15
N GLU A 23 3.78 -17.66 8.01
CA GLU A 23 2.41 -18.10 7.77
C GLU A 23 1.48 -16.92 7.51
N ALA A 24 1.62 -15.84 8.29
CA ALA A 24 0.82 -14.64 8.14
C ALA A 24 1.12 -13.93 6.80
N ALA A 25 2.38 -13.81 6.42
CA ALA A 25 2.76 -13.22 5.15
C ALA A 25 2.25 -14.06 3.96
N LEU A 26 2.34 -15.39 4.05
CA LEU A 26 1.83 -16.32 3.03
C LEU A 26 0.29 -16.29 2.96
N ALA A 27 -0.39 -16.27 4.10
CA ALA A 27 -1.84 -16.16 4.16
C ALA A 27 -2.33 -14.85 3.52
N PHE A 28 -1.69 -13.72 3.86
CA PHE A 28 -1.97 -12.45 3.18
C PHE A 28 -1.78 -12.57 1.66
N LYS A 29 -0.65 -13.15 1.22
CA LYS A 29 -0.37 -13.29 -0.21
C LYS A 29 -1.37 -14.19 -0.92
N ALA A 30 -1.86 -15.24 -0.27
CA ALA A 30 -2.93 -16.09 -0.80
C ALA A 30 -4.24 -15.30 -0.98
N ILE A 31 -4.65 -14.49 0.01
CA ILE A 31 -5.84 -13.63 -0.05
C ILE A 31 -5.74 -12.65 -1.22
N SER A 32 -4.63 -11.91 -1.31
CA SER A 32 -4.40 -10.92 -2.38
C SER A 32 -4.33 -11.55 -3.77
N THR A 33 -3.77 -12.77 -3.88
CA THR A 33 -3.75 -13.51 -5.14
C THR A 33 -5.15 -13.99 -5.52
N MET A 34 -5.92 -14.48 -4.55
CA MET A 34 -7.30 -14.89 -4.76
C MET A 34 -8.15 -13.73 -5.27
N ASP A 35 -8.06 -12.54 -4.67
CA ASP A 35 -8.78 -11.35 -5.15
C ASP A 35 -8.37 -11.03 -6.60
N SER A 36 -7.09 -11.03 -6.91
CA SER A 36 -6.58 -10.73 -8.25
C SER A 36 -7.05 -11.72 -9.32
N MET A 37 -7.26 -12.99 -8.96
CA MET A 37 -7.66 -14.06 -9.90
C MET A 37 -9.16 -14.18 -10.06
N ILE A 38 -9.95 -14.02 -8.99
CA ILE A 38 -11.40 -14.29 -8.99
C ILE A 38 -12.24 -13.06 -8.63
N GLY A 39 -11.64 -11.94 -8.28
CA GLY A 39 -12.31 -10.66 -7.98
C GLY A 39 -13.07 -10.06 -9.18
N TYR A 40 -12.84 -10.60 -10.38
CA TYR A 40 -13.61 -10.24 -11.58
C TYR A 40 -15.03 -10.78 -11.47
N LYS A 41 -16.03 -9.90 -11.66
CA LYS A 41 -17.48 -10.18 -11.60
C LYS A 41 -17.96 -11.04 -12.77
N THR A 42 -17.39 -12.22 -12.98
CA THR A 42 -17.89 -13.21 -13.93
C THR A 42 -19.09 -13.96 -13.35
N LYS A 43 -20.08 -14.29 -14.19
CA LYS A 43 -21.40 -14.82 -13.78
C LYS A 43 -21.39 -16.10 -12.91
N GLY A 44 -20.28 -16.79 -12.73
CA GLY A 44 -20.17 -18.00 -11.89
C GLY A 44 -19.36 -17.82 -10.61
N LEU A 45 -18.62 -16.70 -10.47
CA LEU A 45 -17.67 -16.49 -9.36
C LEU A 45 -18.03 -15.26 -8.51
N LYS A 46 -19.23 -14.69 -8.71
CA LYS A 46 -19.62 -13.41 -8.10
C LYS A 46 -19.56 -13.42 -6.57
N GLU A 47 -19.97 -14.51 -5.94
CA GLU A 47 -19.99 -14.63 -4.47
C GLU A 47 -18.59 -14.90 -3.90
N LEU A 48 -17.83 -15.80 -4.55
CA LEU A 48 -16.44 -16.09 -4.17
C LEU A 48 -15.52 -14.87 -4.40
N GLY A 49 -15.68 -14.19 -5.54
CA GLY A 49 -14.95 -12.97 -5.85
C GLY A 49 -15.28 -11.83 -4.88
N PHE A 50 -16.54 -11.72 -4.43
CA PHE A 50 -16.92 -10.74 -3.42
C PHE A 50 -16.24 -11.01 -2.07
N ALA A 51 -16.21 -12.27 -1.62
CA ALA A 51 -15.56 -12.64 -0.38
C ALA A 51 -14.05 -12.37 -0.43
N GLY A 52 -13.38 -12.75 -1.54
CA GLY A 52 -11.96 -12.47 -1.77
C GLY A 52 -11.65 -10.98 -1.72
N ALA A 53 -12.41 -10.16 -2.45
CA ALA A 53 -12.24 -8.71 -2.46
C ALA A 53 -12.44 -8.09 -1.07
N LYS A 54 -13.41 -8.57 -0.28
CA LYS A 54 -13.62 -8.08 1.07
C LYS A 54 -12.52 -8.47 2.04
N LEU A 55 -11.98 -9.67 1.91
CA LEU A 55 -10.83 -10.11 2.72
C LEU A 55 -9.58 -9.31 2.36
N ASP A 56 -9.32 -9.07 1.07
CA ASP A 56 -8.20 -8.23 0.63
C ASP A 56 -8.36 -6.78 1.10
N ASP A 57 -9.56 -6.20 0.99
CA ASP A 57 -9.86 -4.87 1.51
C ASP A 57 -9.59 -4.77 3.03
N LEU A 58 -9.98 -5.79 3.81
CA LEU A 58 -9.73 -5.83 5.24
C LEU A 58 -8.24 -6.02 5.55
N ALA A 59 -7.58 -6.92 4.85
CA ALA A 59 -6.16 -7.21 5.04
C ALA A 59 -5.27 -6.00 4.67
N ASN A 60 -5.64 -5.23 3.65
CA ASN A 60 -4.91 -4.03 3.26
C ASN A 60 -5.29 -2.77 4.06
N PHE A 61 -6.25 -2.84 4.98
CA PHE A 61 -6.76 -1.66 5.68
C PHE A 61 -5.67 -0.88 6.44
N ILE A 62 -4.87 -1.54 7.26
CA ILE A 62 -3.77 -0.92 8.01
C ILE A 62 -2.58 -0.63 7.09
N PRO A 63 -2.07 -1.58 6.28
CA PRO A 63 -0.94 -1.33 5.40
C PRO A 63 -1.13 -0.15 4.45
N ALA A 64 -2.32 0.00 3.86
CA ALA A 64 -2.60 1.13 2.96
C ALA A 64 -2.44 2.49 3.66
N ARG A 65 -2.80 2.58 4.93
CA ARG A 65 -2.61 3.81 5.73
C ARG A 65 -1.16 4.02 6.15
N LEU A 66 -0.45 2.96 6.47
CA LEU A 66 0.99 3.04 6.76
C LEU A 66 1.80 3.45 5.53
N SER A 67 1.35 3.11 4.32
CA SER A 67 2.03 3.48 3.08
C SER A 67 2.19 4.99 2.90
N ILE A 68 1.28 5.80 3.42
CA ILE A 68 1.37 7.27 3.30
C ILE A 68 2.59 7.83 4.05
N ILE A 69 3.00 7.17 5.14
CA ILE A 69 4.16 7.58 5.94
C ILE A 69 5.44 7.37 5.12
N SER A 70 5.61 6.18 4.53
CA SER A 70 6.79 5.88 3.70
C SER A 70 6.86 6.76 2.45
N ILE A 71 5.71 7.06 1.82
CA ILE A 71 5.62 7.96 0.66
C ILE A 71 5.98 9.40 1.06
N ALA A 72 5.45 9.90 2.17
CA ALA A 72 5.77 11.23 2.68
C ALA A 72 7.25 11.37 3.03
N LEU A 73 7.82 10.38 3.71
CA LEU A 73 9.25 10.34 4.04
C LEU A 73 10.16 10.20 2.81
N ALA A 74 9.68 9.54 1.74
CA ALA A 74 10.43 9.41 0.48
C ALA A 74 10.62 10.75 -0.24
N ARG A 75 9.82 11.77 0.11
CA ARG A 75 9.95 13.15 -0.39
C ARG A 75 9.69 14.18 0.72
N PRO A 76 10.63 14.38 1.66
CA PRO A 76 10.43 15.20 2.84
C PRO A 76 10.00 16.64 2.54
N ALA A 77 10.54 17.23 1.44
CA ALA A 77 10.20 18.59 1.02
C ALA A 77 8.71 18.77 0.66
N ARG A 78 7.98 17.69 0.43
CA ARG A 78 6.53 17.68 0.11
C ARG A 78 5.74 16.72 0.97
N ALA A 79 6.26 16.36 2.13
CA ALA A 79 5.59 15.43 3.03
C ALA A 79 4.22 15.96 3.50
N GLY A 80 4.14 17.25 3.78
CA GLY A 80 2.88 17.88 4.18
C GLY A 80 1.80 17.82 3.10
N GLU A 81 2.17 18.04 1.85
CA GLU A 81 1.26 17.95 0.69
C GLU A 81 0.84 16.50 0.44
N ALA A 82 1.77 15.55 0.54
CA ALA A 82 1.47 14.12 0.42
C ALA A 82 0.43 13.68 1.46
N LEU A 83 0.62 14.05 2.72
CA LEU A 83 -0.32 13.73 3.79
C LEU A 83 -1.67 14.42 3.61
N ARG A 84 -1.69 15.72 3.28
CA ARG A 84 -2.95 16.46 3.04
C ARG A 84 -3.75 15.83 1.90
N ALA A 85 -3.11 15.53 0.77
CA ALA A 85 -3.77 14.88 -0.36
C ALA A 85 -4.32 13.50 0.02
N ALA A 86 -3.54 12.68 0.73
CA ALA A 86 -3.98 11.37 1.22
C ALA A 86 -5.25 11.47 2.06
N PHE A 87 -5.27 12.34 3.08
CA PHE A 87 -6.42 12.49 3.96
C PHE A 87 -7.64 13.12 3.28
N ARG A 88 -7.46 14.00 2.30
CA ARG A 88 -8.54 14.64 1.57
C ARG A 88 -9.17 13.72 0.53
N ASP A 89 -8.34 13.03 -0.27
CA ASP A 89 -8.79 12.41 -1.52
C ASP A 89 -8.87 10.87 -1.47
N HIS A 90 -8.46 10.22 -0.36
CA HIS A 90 -8.43 8.76 -0.29
C HIS A 90 -9.77 8.08 -0.60
N SER A 91 -10.88 8.74 -0.31
CA SER A 91 -12.22 8.21 -0.52
C SER A 91 -12.76 8.37 -1.95
N ALA A 92 -12.04 9.07 -2.82
CA ALA A 92 -12.44 9.25 -4.21
C ALA A 92 -12.37 7.95 -5.02
N THR A 93 -11.54 6.99 -4.61
CA THR A 93 -11.41 5.70 -5.30
C THR A 93 -12.44 4.68 -4.82
N PRO A 94 -12.85 3.71 -5.69
CA PRO A 94 -13.82 2.67 -5.31
C PRO A 94 -13.35 1.72 -4.20
N SER A 95 -12.04 1.47 -4.08
CA SER A 95 -11.47 0.67 -3.00
C SER A 95 -11.20 1.53 -1.77
N PRO A 96 -11.49 1.06 -0.56
CA PRO A 96 -11.22 1.79 0.68
C PRO A 96 -9.72 1.97 0.97
N ASN A 97 -8.86 1.29 0.21
CA ASN A 97 -7.41 1.22 0.44
C ASN A 97 -6.59 1.93 -0.64
N SER A 98 -6.95 1.78 -1.92
CA SER A 98 -6.13 2.27 -3.04
C SER A 98 -5.95 3.78 -3.05
N GLY A 99 -6.93 4.53 -2.59
CA GLY A 99 -6.89 5.99 -2.57
C GLY A 99 -5.79 6.56 -1.67
N TRP A 100 -5.45 5.90 -0.56
CA TRP A 100 -4.44 6.38 0.39
C TRP A 100 -3.05 6.55 -0.26
N PRO A 101 -2.42 5.49 -0.79
CA PRO A 101 -1.11 5.62 -1.42
C PRO A 101 -1.16 6.46 -2.71
N MET A 102 -2.25 6.37 -3.48
CA MET A 102 -2.37 7.11 -4.74
C MET A 102 -2.45 8.61 -4.50
N ALA A 103 -3.29 9.06 -3.58
CA ALA A 103 -3.40 10.47 -3.24
C ALA A 103 -2.12 11.00 -2.57
N ALA A 104 -1.46 10.19 -1.72
CA ALA A 104 -0.14 10.54 -1.18
C ALA A 104 0.89 10.77 -2.28
N CYS A 105 0.93 9.90 -3.30
CA CYS A 105 1.81 10.05 -4.47
C CYS A 105 1.48 11.32 -5.27
N ALA A 106 0.19 11.58 -5.52
CA ALA A 106 -0.26 12.78 -6.20
C ALA A 106 0.26 14.04 -5.49
N GLY A 107 0.06 14.13 -4.17
CA GLY A 107 0.55 15.24 -3.34
C GLY A 107 2.07 15.36 -3.32
N ALA A 108 2.78 14.23 -3.16
CA ALA A 108 4.23 14.21 -3.19
C ALA A 108 4.80 14.70 -4.52
N LEU A 109 4.18 14.37 -5.64
CA LEU A 109 4.67 14.70 -6.99
C LEU A 109 4.11 16.02 -7.52
N ASP A 110 3.07 16.58 -6.88
CA ASP A 110 2.35 17.76 -7.36
C ASP A 110 1.69 17.52 -8.73
N ILE A 111 1.04 16.38 -8.88
CA ILE A 111 0.40 15.97 -10.12
C ILE A 111 -1.04 15.55 -9.88
N ARG A 112 -1.92 15.90 -10.81
CA ARG A 112 -3.29 15.40 -10.85
C ARG A 112 -3.29 13.98 -11.38
N LEU A 113 -3.80 13.03 -10.56
CA LEU A 113 -4.00 11.65 -11.01
C LEU A 113 -5.48 11.45 -11.30
N GLU A 114 -5.78 10.99 -12.49
CA GLU A 114 -7.15 10.84 -12.97
C GLU A 114 -7.36 9.47 -13.62
N LYS A 115 -8.51 8.87 -13.32
CA LYS A 115 -9.11 7.81 -14.13
C LYS A 115 -10.39 8.38 -14.73
N PRO A 116 -10.39 8.73 -16.03
CA PRO A 116 -11.52 9.43 -16.66
C PRO A 116 -12.85 8.72 -16.42
N GLY A 117 -13.86 9.48 -15.95
CA GLY A 117 -15.19 8.94 -15.64
C GLY A 117 -15.31 8.18 -14.32
N TYR A 118 -14.24 8.07 -13.52
CA TYR A 118 -14.25 7.34 -12.24
C TYR A 118 -13.83 8.20 -11.07
N TYR A 119 -12.62 8.77 -11.09
CA TYR A 119 -12.11 9.58 -9.97
C TYR A 119 -10.99 10.51 -10.40
N VAL A 120 -10.81 11.57 -9.60
CA VAL A 120 -9.69 12.50 -9.66
C VAL A 120 -9.08 12.61 -8.28
N LEU A 121 -7.74 12.62 -8.20
CA LEU A 121 -6.96 12.85 -6.99
C LEU A 121 -6.08 14.07 -7.22
N LEU A 122 -6.00 14.96 -6.25
CA LEU A 122 -5.30 16.25 -6.33
C LEU A 122 -5.73 17.05 -7.57
N GLU A 123 -7.02 17.43 -7.61
CA GLU A 123 -7.62 18.13 -8.77
C GLU A 123 -6.87 19.41 -9.15
N GLU A 124 -6.33 20.12 -8.17
CA GLU A 124 -5.52 21.34 -8.33
C GLU A 124 -4.05 21.05 -8.73
N GLY A 125 -3.65 19.78 -8.78
CA GLY A 125 -2.31 19.36 -9.20
C GLY A 125 -2.05 19.63 -10.68
N LYS A 126 -0.78 19.63 -11.06
CA LYS A 126 -0.36 19.79 -12.46
C LYS A 126 -0.82 18.59 -13.28
N GLU A 127 -1.16 18.82 -14.53
CA GLU A 127 -1.45 17.72 -15.45
C GLU A 127 -0.28 16.74 -15.55
N THR A 128 -0.60 15.45 -15.49
CA THR A 128 0.39 14.37 -15.55
C THR A 128 1.03 14.32 -16.93
N GLN A 129 2.35 14.27 -16.97
CA GLN A 129 3.15 14.18 -18.18
C GLN A 129 4.00 12.92 -18.18
N THR A 130 4.48 12.50 -19.36
CA THR A 130 5.38 11.34 -19.50
C THR A 130 6.65 11.49 -18.65
N ALA A 131 7.14 12.72 -18.47
CA ALA A 131 8.28 13.01 -17.59
C ALA A 131 8.02 12.74 -16.10
N ASP A 132 6.77 12.57 -15.67
CA ASP A 132 6.44 12.24 -14.29
C ASP A 132 6.59 10.74 -13.98
N VAL A 133 6.60 9.89 -15.01
CA VAL A 133 6.79 8.44 -14.81
C VAL A 133 8.10 8.11 -14.08
N PRO A 134 9.28 8.58 -14.51
CA PRO A 134 10.53 8.32 -13.77
C PRO A 134 10.54 8.96 -12.38
N ARG A 135 9.86 10.08 -12.18
CA ARG A 135 9.71 10.72 -10.85
C ARG A 135 8.88 9.84 -9.91
N ALA A 136 7.78 9.29 -10.41
CA ALA A 136 6.93 8.37 -9.66
C ALA A 136 7.66 7.08 -9.31
N LEU A 137 8.39 6.50 -10.26
CA LEU A 137 9.23 5.31 -10.02
C LEU A 137 10.29 5.58 -8.94
N SER A 138 10.99 6.70 -9.03
CA SER A 138 11.99 7.09 -8.02
C SER A 138 11.36 7.29 -6.63
N LEU A 139 10.18 7.90 -6.56
CA LEU A 139 9.43 8.06 -5.30
C LEU A 139 9.09 6.68 -4.71
N MET A 140 8.58 5.75 -5.53
CA MET A 140 8.24 4.41 -5.09
C MET A 140 9.46 3.61 -4.63
N GLN A 141 10.57 3.67 -5.36
CA GLN A 141 11.82 3.02 -4.96
C GLN A 141 12.31 3.49 -3.60
N ARG A 142 12.25 4.80 -3.33
CA ARG A 142 12.61 5.37 -2.02
C ARG A 142 11.64 4.92 -0.93
N ALA A 143 10.34 4.92 -1.18
CA ALA A 143 9.34 4.45 -0.23
C ALA A 143 9.54 2.97 0.11
N ILE A 144 9.85 2.13 -0.88
CA ILE A 144 10.20 0.72 -0.70
C ILE A 144 11.47 0.58 0.15
N ALA A 145 12.54 1.32 -0.19
CA ALA A 145 13.79 1.28 0.55
C ALA A 145 13.60 1.67 2.03
N LEU A 146 12.80 2.70 2.30
CA LEU A 146 12.45 3.11 3.66
C LEU A 146 11.65 2.04 4.41
N THR A 147 10.70 1.40 3.75
CA THR A 147 9.93 0.29 4.33
C THR A 147 10.82 -0.89 4.69
N LEU A 148 11.73 -1.28 3.79
CA LEU A 148 12.68 -2.36 4.04
C LEU A 148 13.66 -2.01 5.16
N ALA A 149 14.18 -0.78 5.16
CA ALA A 149 15.07 -0.32 6.23
C ALA A 149 14.38 -0.34 7.60
N ALA A 150 13.13 0.13 7.68
CA ALA A 150 12.34 0.08 8.90
C ALA A 150 12.09 -1.37 9.36
N ALA A 151 11.75 -2.26 8.43
CA ALA A 151 11.56 -3.68 8.74
C ALA A 151 12.82 -4.34 9.30
N ILE A 152 13.97 -4.07 8.68
CA ILE A 152 15.28 -4.55 9.13
C ILE A 152 15.58 -4.02 10.54
N LEU A 153 15.39 -2.74 10.79
CA LEU A 153 15.62 -2.14 12.10
C LEU A 153 14.72 -2.77 13.18
N ILE A 154 13.45 -3.02 12.88
CA ILE A 154 12.54 -3.70 13.80
C ILE A 154 13.05 -5.11 14.10
N LEU A 155 13.42 -5.89 13.08
CA LEU A 155 13.96 -7.24 13.28
C LEU A 155 15.23 -7.25 14.14
N PHE A 156 16.14 -6.32 13.92
CA PHE A 156 17.35 -6.20 14.74
C PHE A 156 17.10 -5.71 16.16
N SER A 157 15.97 -5.04 16.42
CA SER A 157 15.60 -4.62 17.77
C SER A 157 15.00 -5.75 18.62
N TRP A 158 14.66 -6.89 18.01
CA TRP A 158 14.09 -8.03 18.74
C TRP A 158 15.17 -8.81 19.47
N PRO A 159 14.86 -9.37 20.68
CA PRO A 159 15.75 -10.27 21.37
C PRO A 159 16.05 -11.51 20.51
N ILE A 160 17.32 -11.92 20.48
CA ILE A 160 17.81 -13.06 19.65
C ILE A 160 17.00 -14.35 19.95
N GLU A 161 16.46 -14.49 21.14
CA GLU A 161 15.62 -15.62 21.55
C GLU A 161 14.30 -15.71 20.76
N LEU A 162 13.70 -14.57 20.41
CA LEU A 162 12.49 -14.50 19.58
C LEU A 162 12.77 -14.89 18.11
N ILE A 163 13.95 -14.58 17.60
CA ILE A 163 14.34 -14.90 16.21
C ILE A 163 14.62 -16.41 16.03
N ARG A 164 15.02 -17.11 17.11
CA ARG A 164 15.29 -18.56 17.06
C ARG A 164 14.05 -19.43 17.18
N SER A 165 12.93 -18.88 17.58
CA SER A 165 11.64 -19.57 17.73
C SER A 165 10.72 -19.46 16.51
N THR A 166 11.12 -18.65 15.51
CA THR A 166 10.44 -18.47 14.22
C THR A 166 11.12 -19.27 13.10
#